data_85c1ba3b1f406c1af59d0e65072f3e8c
#
_entry.id   85c1ba3b1f406c1af59d0e65072f3e8c
#
_cell.length_a   1.000
_cell.length_b   1.000
_cell.length_c   1.000
_cell.angle_alpha   90.00
_cell.angle_beta   90.00
_cell.angle_gamma   90.00
#
_symmetry.space_group_name_H-M   'P 1'
#
loop_
_entity.id
_entity.type
_entity.pdbx_description
1 polymer ?
#
loop_
_entity_poly.entity_id
_entity_poly.type
_entity_poly.pdbx_seq_one_letter_code
_entity_poly.pdbx_strand_id
1 'polypeptide(L)'
;DKIRHDKTIPGIDEVRDETDRDGLRIAIDLKDDAKPEAILAYLMSKTPLQTNYTANMMAIVDGHPRSMDLITYCDCYIQHQLDVITRRSNYRFSKDKARLSIVTGLIKAQSILDEVIQVIKASKDKADSKINLQSKYGFTPEQSEAIVMMPLYKLSHTDVTILEKEKEALEAEIKILEGLLKEQSLREDLIIADLNA
;
A
#
# COMPACT_ATOMS: atom_id res chain seq x y z
N ASP A 1 -22.14 44.11 6.81
CA ASP A 1 -22.86 45.33 6.40
C ASP A 1 -24.06 45.67 7.29
N LYS A 2 -25.02 44.75 7.58
CA LYS A 2 -26.17 45.06 8.45
C LYS A 2 -25.76 45.54 9.85
N ILE A 3 -24.80 44.92 10.49
CA ILE A 3 -24.33 45.26 11.84
C ILE A 3 -23.70 46.64 11.85
N ARG A 4 -23.00 47.02 10.78
CA ARG A 4 -22.39 48.36 10.62
C ARG A 4 -23.44 49.46 10.43
N HIS A 5 -24.52 49.19 9.69
CA HIS A 5 -25.55 50.15 9.39
C HIS A 5 -26.62 50.31 10.48
N ASP A 6 -27.02 49.19 11.10
CA ASP A 6 -28.17 49.19 12.02
C ASP A 6 -27.80 49.46 13.48
N LYS A 7 -26.47 49.54 13.82
CA LYS A 7 -25.97 49.68 15.21
C LYS A 7 -26.69 48.77 16.23
N THR A 8 -27.08 47.59 15.76
CA THR A 8 -27.97 46.66 16.48
C THR A 8 -27.30 46.00 17.70
N ILE A 9 -25.97 46.06 17.77
CA ILE A 9 -25.21 45.49 18.87
C ILE A 9 -24.57 46.64 19.67
N PRO A 10 -25.02 46.89 20.89
CA PRO A 10 -24.36 47.88 21.75
C PRO A 10 -22.95 47.37 22.08
N GLY A 11 -21.96 48.25 21.97
CA GLY A 11 -20.57 47.92 22.28
C GLY A 11 -19.66 47.72 21.05
N ILE A 12 -20.19 47.67 19.84
CA ILE A 12 -19.39 47.72 18.62
C ILE A 12 -19.19 49.18 18.22
N ASP A 13 -17.96 49.59 17.96
CA ASP A 13 -17.61 50.90 17.50
C ASP A 13 -17.47 50.91 15.97
N GLU A 14 -16.61 50.10 15.42
CA GLU A 14 -16.39 50.02 13.97
C GLU A 14 -16.21 48.56 13.50
N VAL A 15 -16.60 48.33 12.26
CA VAL A 15 -16.37 47.03 11.55
C VAL A 15 -15.63 47.31 10.26
N ARG A 16 -14.44 46.77 10.11
CA ARG A 16 -13.59 46.94 8.93
C ARG A 16 -13.34 45.61 8.24
N ASP A 17 -13.28 45.62 6.93
CA ASP A 17 -12.81 44.53 6.12
C ASP A 17 -11.32 44.76 5.84
N GLU A 18 -10.48 43.89 6.42
CA GLU A 18 -9.02 43.91 6.28
C GLU A 18 -8.55 42.70 5.47
N THR A 19 -9.40 42.18 4.61
CA THR A 19 -9.07 41.08 3.72
C THR A 19 -7.91 41.43 2.79
N ASP A 20 -6.86 40.66 2.82
CA ASP A 20 -5.66 40.85 2.01
C ASP A 20 -5.24 39.52 1.31
N ARG A 21 -3.98 39.44 0.83
CA ARG A 21 -3.43 38.27 0.15
C ARG A 21 -3.23 37.06 1.09
N ASP A 22 -3.12 37.31 2.39
CA ASP A 22 -2.90 36.30 3.42
C ASP A 22 -4.21 35.64 3.88
N GLY A 23 -5.36 36.23 3.55
CA GLY A 23 -6.67 35.66 3.80
C GLY A 23 -7.77 36.65 4.14
N LEU A 24 -8.96 36.13 4.43
CA LEU A 24 -10.14 36.88 4.82
C LEU A 24 -10.03 37.33 6.28
N ARG A 25 -10.07 38.66 6.54
CA ARG A 25 -10.00 39.22 7.88
C ARG A 25 -11.07 40.32 8.07
N ILE A 26 -11.88 40.11 9.08
CA ILE A 26 -12.87 41.11 9.52
C ILE A 26 -12.44 41.63 10.91
N ALA A 27 -12.06 42.90 11.00
CA ALA A 27 -11.74 43.57 12.27
C ALA A 27 -12.98 44.24 12.85
N ILE A 28 -13.23 43.99 14.13
CA ILE A 28 -14.37 44.58 14.86
C ILE A 28 -13.81 45.33 16.05
N ASP A 29 -13.86 46.67 16.03
CA ASP A 29 -13.44 47.49 17.14
C ASP A 29 -14.58 47.64 18.14
N LEU A 30 -14.24 47.48 19.40
CA LEU A 30 -15.20 47.54 20.49
C LEU A 30 -15.00 48.80 21.33
N LYS A 31 -16.08 49.29 21.93
CA LYS A 31 -16.02 50.34 22.92
C LYS A 31 -15.40 49.88 24.23
N ASP A 32 -14.80 50.78 25.00
CA ASP A 32 -14.06 50.48 26.23
C ASP A 32 -14.90 49.72 27.30
N ASP A 33 -16.21 49.90 27.31
CA ASP A 33 -17.14 49.27 28.25
C ASP A 33 -17.75 47.97 27.73
N ALA A 34 -17.40 47.56 26.52
CA ALA A 34 -17.97 46.38 25.89
C ALA A 34 -17.35 45.07 26.41
N LYS A 35 -18.15 44.00 26.46
CA LYS A 35 -17.70 42.65 26.79
C LYS A 35 -17.46 41.85 25.51
N PRO A 36 -16.18 41.58 25.11
CA PRO A 36 -15.86 40.92 23.83
C PRO A 36 -16.49 39.54 23.69
N GLU A 37 -16.48 38.75 24.76
CA GLU A 37 -17.04 37.41 24.76
C GLU A 37 -18.55 37.36 24.48
N ALA A 38 -19.30 38.29 25.07
CA ALA A 38 -20.75 38.40 24.85
C ALA A 38 -21.09 38.81 23.42
N ILE A 39 -20.30 39.69 22.85
CA ILE A 39 -20.45 40.16 21.44
C ILE A 39 -20.10 38.99 20.50
N LEU A 40 -19.02 38.27 20.76
CA LEU A 40 -18.64 37.10 19.98
C LEU A 40 -19.72 36.01 20.01
N ALA A 41 -20.24 35.66 21.20
CA ALA A 41 -21.33 34.69 21.35
C ALA A 41 -22.60 35.14 20.60
N TYR A 42 -22.93 36.41 20.63
CA TYR A 42 -24.05 36.96 19.86
C TYR A 42 -23.81 36.83 18.34
N LEU A 43 -22.63 37.21 17.87
CA LEU A 43 -22.25 37.09 16.46
C LEU A 43 -22.30 35.66 15.95
N MET A 44 -21.78 34.73 16.73
CA MET A 44 -21.85 33.28 16.40
C MET A 44 -23.28 32.75 16.30
N SER A 45 -24.19 33.25 17.16
CA SER A 45 -25.59 32.78 17.20
C SER A 45 -26.53 33.47 16.21
N LYS A 46 -26.26 34.72 15.85
CA LYS A 46 -27.16 35.57 15.05
C LYS A 46 -26.66 35.91 13.66
N THR A 47 -25.43 35.53 13.33
CA THR A 47 -24.86 35.75 12.02
C THR A 47 -24.35 34.43 11.40
N PRO A 48 -24.08 34.38 10.09
CA PRO A 48 -23.51 33.20 9.43
C PRO A 48 -22.02 32.99 9.74
N LEU A 49 -21.46 33.55 10.84
CA LEU A 49 -20.09 33.28 11.28
C LEU A 49 -19.91 31.83 11.70
N GLN A 50 -20.97 31.22 12.21
CA GLN A 50 -21.03 29.78 12.43
C GLN A 50 -22.17 29.21 11.59
N THR A 51 -21.87 28.27 10.73
CA THR A 51 -22.85 27.58 9.90
C THR A 51 -22.67 26.08 9.96
N ASN A 52 -23.75 25.35 9.81
CA ASN A 52 -23.72 23.90 9.69
C ASN A 52 -23.48 23.52 8.23
N TYR A 53 -22.48 22.70 8.00
CA TYR A 53 -22.23 22.10 6.69
C TYR A 53 -22.77 20.67 6.69
N THR A 54 -23.72 20.40 5.81
CA THR A 54 -24.25 19.07 5.63
C THR A 54 -23.41 18.33 4.57
N ALA A 55 -22.56 17.44 5.00
CA ALA A 55 -21.80 16.58 4.10
C ALA A 55 -22.63 15.34 3.75
N ASN A 56 -22.89 15.14 2.46
CA ASN A 56 -23.46 13.89 1.95
C ASN A 56 -22.33 13.03 1.41
N MET A 57 -21.78 12.17 2.26
CA MET A 57 -20.66 11.29 1.90
C MET A 57 -21.21 10.00 1.31
N MET A 58 -21.04 9.83 0.01
CA MET A 58 -21.45 8.63 -0.71
C MET A 58 -20.23 7.96 -1.34
N ALA A 59 -20.06 6.66 -1.12
CA ALA A 59 -19.03 5.86 -1.74
C ALA A 59 -19.57 4.50 -2.20
N ILE A 60 -18.82 3.86 -3.10
CA ILE A 60 -19.14 2.49 -3.54
C ILE A 60 -18.42 1.51 -2.63
N VAL A 61 -19.20 0.71 -1.90
CA VAL A 61 -18.70 -0.36 -1.03
C VAL A 61 -19.32 -1.67 -1.49
N ASP A 62 -18.48 -2.68 -1.74
CA ASP A 62 -18.89 -4.01 -2.25
C ASP A 62 -19.75 -3.92 -3.54
N GLY A 63 -19.40 -2.97 -4.41
CA GLY A 63 -20.11 -2.76 -5.68
C GLY A 63 -21.43 -1.98 -5.59
N HIS A 64 -21.82 -1.52 -4.39
CA HIS A 64 -23.05 -0.79 -4.16
C HIS A 64 -22.82 0.62 -3.60
N PRO A 65 -23.55 1.64 -4.07
CA PRO A 65 -23.48 2.98 -3.50
C PRO A 65 -24.09 2.99 -2.10
N ARG A 66 -23.33 3.52 -1.10
CA ARG A 66 -23.77 3.68 0.29
C ARG A 66 -23.50 5.09 0.76
N SER A 67 -24.49 5.70 1.42
CA SER A 67 -24.29 6.94 2.20
C SER A 67 -23.77 6.57 3.58
N MET A 68 -22.71 7.22 4.03
CA MET A 68 -22.00 6.86 5.25
C MET A 68 -21.67 8.12 6.06
N ASP A 69 -21.51 7.95 7.36
CA ASP A 69 -20.84 8.92 8.22
C ASP A 69 -19.31 8.83 8.05
N LEU A 70 -18.59 9.78 8.61
CA LEU A 70 -17.13 9.88 8.49
C LEU A 70 -16.42 8.64 9.08
N ILE A 71 -16.92 8.12 10.20
CA ILE A 71 -16.31 6.96 10.88
C ILE A 71 -16.45 5.72 10.00
N THR A 72 -17.66 5.43 9.55
CA THR A 72 -17.93 4.30 8.64
C THR A 72 -17.12 4.41 7.35
N TYR A 73 -16.94 5.62 6.82
CA TYR A 73 -16.12 5.85 5.63
C TYR A 73 -14.66 5.46 5.87
N CYS A 74 -14.08 5.88 7.00
CA CYS A 74 -12.71 5.51 7.39
C CYS A 74 -12.57 4.01 7.61
N ASP A 75 -13.53 3.38 8.29
CA ASP A 75 -13.52 1.92 8.52
C ASP A 75 -13.55 1.13 7.22
N CYS A 76 -14.42 1.53 6.29
CA CYS A 76 -14.48 0.92 4.95
C CYS A 76 -13.17 1.09 4.18
N TYR A 77 -12.53 2.24 4.28
CA TYR A 77 -11.24 2.49 3.64
C TYR A 77 -10.13 1.59 4.23
N ILE A 78 -10.04 1.52 5.56
CA ILE A 78 -9.04 0.67 6.24
C ILE A 78 -9.25 -0.80 5.85
N GLN A 79 -10.50 -1.28 5.88
CA GLN A 79 -10.81 -2.65 5.49
C GLN A 79 -10.44 -2.95 4.04
N HIS A 80 -10.71 -2.01 3.14
CA HIS A 80 -10.30 -2.11 1.74
C HIS A 80 -8.77 -2.19 1.60
N GLN A 81 -8.02 -1.35 2.32
CA GLN A 81 -6.56 -1.39 2.29
C GLN A 81 -6.01 -2.73 2.81
N LEU A 82 -6.55 -3.25 3.90
CA LEU A 82 -6.18 -4.57 4.44
C LEU A 82 -6.39 -5.69 3.41
N ASP A 83 -7.51 -5.66 2.69
CA ASP A 83 -7.81 -6.63 1.64
C ASP A 83 -6.85 -6.50 0.44
N VAL A 84 -6.57 -5.27 -0.01
CA VAL A 84 -5.62 -5.00 -1.09
C VAL A 84 -4.22 -5.49 -0.72
N ILE A 85 -3.72 -5.17 0.48
CA ILE A 85 -2.42 -5.61 0.97
C ILE A 85 -2.37 -7.14 1.03
N THR A 86 -3.42 -7.78 1.56
CA THR A 86 -3.51 -9.23 1.66
C THR A 86 -3.45 -9.89 0.28
N ARG A 87 -4.24 -9.43 -0.68
CA ARG A 87 -4.23 -9.96 -2.06
C ARG A 87 -2.89 -9.74 -2.76
N ARG A 88 -2.31 -8.54 -2.62
CA ARG A 88 -0.99 -8.21 -3.16
C ARG A 88 0.10 -9.10 -2.58
N SER A 89 0.09 -9.30 -1.25
CA SER A 89 1.06 -10.14 -0.54
C SER A 89 0.93 -11.61 -0.93
N ASN A 90 -0.27 -12.16 -1.04
CA ASN A 90 -0.51 -13.52 -1.51
C ASN A 90 0.01 -13.75 -2.93
N TYR A 91 -0.24 -12.80 -3.84
CA TYR A 91 0.26 -12.90 -5.22
C TYR A 91 1.80 -12.92 -5.27
N ARG A 92 2.44 -11.96 -4.56
CA ARG A 92 3.90 -11.91 -4.49
C ARG A 92 4.49 -13.16 -3.86
N PHE A 93 3.95 -13.58 -2.73
CA PHE A 93 4.36 -14.79 -2.03
C PHE A 93 4.34 -16.04 -2.94
N SER A 94 3.26 -16.24 -3.67
CA SER A 94 3.13 -17.36 -4.60
C SER A 94 4.15 -17.28 -5.73
N LYS A 95 4.36 -16.09 -6.29
CA LYS A 95 5.33 -15.84 -7.37
C LYS A 95 6.76 -16.08 -6.89
N ASP A 96 7.12 -15.52 -5.72
CA ASP A 96 8.49 -15.62 -5.18
C ASP A 96 8.80 -17.04 -4.75
N LYS A 97 7.83 -17.75 -4.19
CA LYS A 97 7.96 -19.17 -3.84
C LYS A 97 8.18 -20.07 -5.07
N ALA A 98 7.45 -19.78 -6.16
CA ALA A 98 7.68 -20.49 -7.43
C ALA A 98 9.08 -20.17 -7.99
N ARG A 99 9.51 -18.91 -7.94
CA ARG A 99 10.85 -18.51 -8.38
C ARG A 99 11.95 -19.12 -7.52
N LEU A 100 11.80 -19.12 -6.18
CA LEU A 100 12.74 -19.75 -5.26
C LEU A 100 12.90 -21.24 -5.53
N SER A 101 11.81 -21.94 -5.83
CA SER A 101 11.87 -23.36 -6.23
C SER A 101 12.76 -23.54 -7.46
N ILE A 102 12.58 -22.71 -8.51
CA ILE A 102 13.38 -22.78 -9.73
C ILE A 102 14.84 -22.48 -9.43
N VAL A 103 15.15 -21.41 -8.70
CA VAL A 103 16.53 -21.01 -8.37
C VAL A 103 17.22 -22.10 -7.56
N THR A 104 16.53 -22.68 -6.58
CA THR A 104 17.06 -23.82 -5.79
C THR A 104 17.35 -25.03 -6.66
N GLY A 105 16.48 -25.34 -7.63
CA GLY A 105 16.70 -26.39 -8.62
C GLY A 105 17.92 -26.13 -9.51
N LEU A 106 18.12 -24.91 -9.96
CA LEU A 106 19.27 -24.52 -10.78
C LEU A 106 20.60 -24.62 -10.00
N ILE A 107 20.64 -24.19 -8.74
CA ILE A 107 21.81 -24.32 -7.85
C ILE A 107 22.12 -25.81 -7.65
N LYS A 108 21.11 -26.64 -7.36
CA LYS A 108 21.27 -28.10 -7.23
C LYS A 108 21.77 -28.74 -8.53
N ALA A 109 21.22 -28.34 -9.69
CA ALA A 109 21.66 -28.87 -10.98
C ALA A 109 23.12 -28.53 -11.29
N GLN A 110 23.58 -27.36 -10.85
CA GLN A 110 24.95 -26.93 -11.04
C GLN A 110 25.95 -27.72 -10.19
N SER A 111 25.58 -28.09 -8.95
CA SER A 111 26.43 -28.95 -8.11
C SER A 111 26.66 -30.39 -8.69
N ILE A 112 25.77 -30.83 -9.59
CA ILE A 112 25.83 -32.14 -10.26
C ILE A 112 25.84 -31.99 -11.79
N LEU A 113 26.50 -30.93 -12.29
CA LEU A 113 26.39 -30.47 -13.68
C LEU A 113 26.80 -31.58 -14.70
N ASP A 114 27.91 -32.26 -14.47
CA ASP A 114 28.40 -33.30 -15.37
C ASP A 114 27.39 -34.42 -15.53
N GLU A 115 26.74 -34.80 -14.43
CA GLU A 115 25.71 -35.84 -14.44
C GLU A 115 24.45 -35.38 -15.19
N VAL A 116 24.03 -34.11 -14.97
CA VAL A 116 22.89 -33.50 -15.68
C VAL A 116 23.14 -33.48 -17.19
N ILE A 117 24.35 -33.09 -17.63
CA ILE A 117 24.75 -33.09 -19.04
C ILE A 117 24.71 -34.51 -19.61
N GLN A 118 25.22 -35.51 -18.89
CA GLN A 118 25.18 -36.90 -19.33
C GLN A 118 23.74 -37.38 -19.54
N VAL A 119 22.83 -37.09 -18.60
CA VAL A 119 21.42 -37.45 -18.72
C VAL A 119 20.77 -36.79 -19.93
N ILE A 120 21.00 -35.48 -20.14
CA ILE A 120 20.45 -34.77 -21.29
C ILE A 120 20.98 -35.34 -22.61
N LYS A 121 22.27 -35.66 -22.70
CA LYS A 121 22.88 -36.30 -23.90
C LYS A 121 22.36 -37.70 -24.18
N ALA A 122 22.01 -38.46 -23.15
CA ALA A 122 21.47 -39.83 -23.26
C ALA A 122 19.97 -39.83 -23.58
N SER A 123 19.27 -38.73 -23.43
CA SER A 123 17.84 -38.59 -23.69
C SER A 123 17.54 -38.41 -25.18
N LYS A 124 16.37 -38.89 -25.62
CA LYS A 124 15.96 -38.86 -27.04
C LYS A 124 15.52 -37.47 -27.48
N ASP A 125 14.85 -36.74 -26.62
CA ASP A 125 14.31 -35.41 -26.88
C ASP A 125 14.22 -34.59 -25.59
N LYS A 126 13.71 -33.37 -25.71
CA LYS A 126 13.53 -32.42 -24.60
C LYS A 126 12.55 -32.94 -23.54
N ALA A 127 11.49 -33.64 -23.96
CA ALA A 127 10.48 -34.18 -23.06
C ALA A 127 11.05 -35.33 -22.22
N ASP A 128 11.78 -36.23 -22.89
CA ASP A 128 12.48 -37.34 -22.26
C ASP A 128 13.56 -36.87 -21.26
N SER A 129 14.31 -35.81 -21.63
CA SER A 129 15.29 -35.18 -20.74
C SER A 129 14.67 -34.68 -19.44
N LYS A 130 13.49 -34.05 -19.50
CA LYS A 130 12.77 -33.56 -18.30
C LYS A 130 12.35 -34.74 -17.41
N ILE A 131 11.78 -35.80 -17.99
CA ILE A 131 11.32 -36.97 -17.24
C ILE A 131 12.51 -37.68 -16.56
N ASN A 132 13.62 -37.84 -17.29
CA ASN A 132 14.82 -38.47 -16.78
C ASN A 132 15.45 -37.68 -15.62
N LEU A 133 15.48 -36.36 -15.69
CA LEU A 133 15.95 -35.49 -14.63
C LEU A 133 15.05 -35.57 -13.38
N GLN A 134 13.73 -35.59 -13.57
CA GLN A 134 12.77 -35.77 -12.48
C GLN A 134 12.95 -37.11 -11.78
N SER A 135 13.01 -38.17 -12.54
CA SER A 135 13.11 -39.54 -12.02
C SER A 135 14.43 -39.80 -11.29
N LYS A 136 15.56 -39.29 -11.82
CA LYS A 136 16.89 -39.59 -11.31
C LYS A 136 17.29 -38.70 -10.12
N TYR A 137 16.91 -37.40 -10.16
CA TYR A 137 17.38 -36.42 -9.17
C TYR A 137 16.27 -35.77 -8.35
N GLY A 138 15.01 -36.12 -8.61
CA GLY A 138 13.84 -35.60 -7.85
C GLY A 138 13.56 -34.13 -8.10
N PHE A 139 13.88 -33.62 -9.29
CA PHE A 139 13.51 -32.27 -9.69
C PHE A 139 12.00 -32.16 -9.94
N THR A 140 11.43 -30.98 -9.67
CA THR A 140 10.04 -30.71 -10.07
C THR A 140 9.94 -30.52 -11.58
N PRO A 141 8.73 -30.60 -12.18
CA PRO A 141 8.53 -30.35 -13.60
C PRO A 141 9.04 -28.96 -14.03
N GLU A 142 8.80 -27.93 -13.23
CA GLU A 142 9.21 -26.54 -13.48
C GLU A 142 10.74 -26.40 -13.37
N GLN A 143 11.36 -27.06 -12.40
CA GLN A 143 12.83 -27.10 -12.25
C GLN A 143 13.48 -27.80 -13.45
N SER A 144 12.98 -28.96 -13.85
CA SER A 144 13.49 -29.73 -14.98
C SER A 144 13.38 -28.93 -16.28
N GLU A 145 12.29 -28.20 -16.47
CA GLU A 145 12.11 -27.32 -17.62
C GLU A 145 13.14 -26.20 -17.62
N ALA A 146 13.30 -25.51 -16.48
CA ALA A 146 14.29 -24.43 -16.35
C ALA A 146 15.72 -24.93 -16.59
N ILE A 147 16.08 -26.13 -16.11
CA ILE A 147 17.39 -26.73 -16.31
C ILE A 147 17.66 -27.03 -17.81
N VAL A 148 16.70 -27.70 -18.47
CA VAL A 148 16.83 -28.05 -19.89
C VAL A 148 16.84 -26.83 -20.80
N MET A 149 16.16 -25.73 -20.39
CA MET A 149 16.13 -24.46 -21.16
C MET A 149 17.30 -23.54 -20.86
N MET A 150 18.13 -23.87 -19.87
CA MET A 150 19.22 -22.98 -19.45
C MET A 150 20.36 -23.01 -20.50
N PRO A 151 20.79 -21.85 -20.98
CA PRO A 151 21.96 -21.78 -21.88
C PRO A 151 23.24 -22.22 -21.16
N LEU A 152 24.10 -22.99 -21.86
CA LEU A 152 25.34 -23.53 -21.30
C LEU A 152 26.29 -22.46 -20.75
N TYR A 153 26.29 -21.24 -21.32
CA TYR A 153 27.16 -20.16 -20.85
C TYR A 153 26.79 -19.64 -19.44
N LYS A 154 25.55 -19.85 -18.98
CA LYS A 154 25.09 -19.48 -17.64
C LYS A 154 25.52 -20.47 -16.55
N LEU A 155 26.33 -21.44 -16.90
CA LEU A 155 26.87 -22.44 -15.98
C LEU A 155 28.23 -22.03 -15.39
N SER A 156 28.63 -20.77 -15.55
CA SER A 156 29.90 -20.25 -15.02
C SER A 156 29.83 -20.06 -13.49
N HIS A 157 31.00 -20.09 -12.83
CA HIS A 157 31.09 -19.86 -11.38
C HIS A 157 30.49 -18.51 -10.93
N THR A 158 30.58 -17.49 -11.80
CA THR A 158 30.04 -16.16 -11.52
C THR A 158 28.50 -16.18 -11.47
N ASP A 159 27.87 -17.02 -12.28
CA ASP A 159 26.40 -17.13 -12.32
C ASP A 159 25.85 -17.87 -11.08
N VAL A 160 26.64 -18.76 -10.44
CA VAL A 160 26.25 -19.42 -9.17
C VAL A 160 26.08 -18.40 -8.06
N THR A 161 27.07 -17.53 -7.89
CA THR A 161 27.02 -16.52 -6.83
C THR A 161 25.86 -15.54 -7.01
N ILE A 162 25.43 -15.31 -8.26
CA ILE A 162 24.24 -14.51 -8.57
C ILE A 162 22.96 -15.26 -8.14
N LEU A 163 22.86 -16.56 -8.45
CA LEU A 163 21.72 -17.38 -8.05
C LEU A 163 21.63 -17.56 -6.53
N GLU A 164 22.76 -17.67 -5.83
CA GLU A 164 22.79 -17.74 -4.37
C GLU A 164 22.30 -16.44 -3.74
N LYS A 165 22.74 -15.29 -4.23
CA LYS A 165 22.24 -13.96 -3.79
C LYS A 165 20.75 -13.79 -4.09
N GLU A 166 20.29 -14.22 -5.27
CA GLU A 166 18.87 -14.20 -5.62
C GLU A 166 18.06 -15.08 -4.65
N LYS A 167 18.57 -16.27 -4.31
CA LYS A 167 17.95 -17.16 -3.33
C LYS A 167 17.81 -16.49 -1.97
N GLU A 168 18.88 -15.93 -1.44
CA GLU A 168 18.87 -15.23 -0.14
C GLU A 168 17.87 -14.06 -0.13
N ALA A 169 17.83 -13.27 -1.22
CA ALA A 169 16.88 -12.17 -1.34
C ALA A 169 15.43 -12.65 -1.37
N LEU A 170 15.13 -13.71 -2.13
CA LEU A 170 13.80 -14.31 -2.20
C LEU A 170 13.37 -14.92 -0.85
N GLU A 171 14.26 -15.59 -0.15
CA GLU A 171 13.99 -16.15 1.18
C GLU A 171 13.67 -15.05 2.20
N ALA A 172 14.40 -13.93 2.17
CA ALA A 172 14.12 -12.79 3.01
C ALA A 172 12.77 -12.14 2.70
N GLU A 173 12.44 -11.95 1.42
CA GLU A 173 11.17 -11.37 0.99
C GLU A 173 9.97 -12.28 1.31
N ILE A 174 10.10 -13.58 1.09
CA ILE A 174 9.09 -14.59 1.46
C ILE A 174 8.81 -14.55 2.96
N LYS A 175 9.84 -14.42 3.79
CA LYS A 175 9.68 -14.33 5.25
C LYS A 175 8.91 -13.07 5.67
N ILE A 176 9.17 -11.94 5.05
CA ILE A 176 8.41 -10.69 5.29
C ILE A 176 6.95 -10.87 4.86
N LEU A 177 6.71 -11.42 3.67
CA LEU A 177 5.36 -11.67 3.16
C LEU A 177 4.59 -12.67 4.01
N GLU A 178 5.24 -13.72 4.53
CA GLU A 178 4.63 -14.64 5.48
C GLU A 178 4.20 -13.95 6.77
N GLY A 179 5.01 -13.03 7.30
CA GLY A 179 4.65 -12.21 8.46
C GLY A 179 3.41 -11.37 8.18
N LEU A 180 3.39 -10.63 7.06
CA LEU A 180 2.24 -9.82 6.64
C LEU A 180 0.96 -10.64 6.47
N LEU A 181 1.07 -11.89 5.99
CA LEU A 181 -0.10 -12.75 5.80
C LEU A 181 -0.62 -13.35 7.11
N LYS A 182 0.27 -13.61 8.08
CA LYS A 182 -0.09 -14.20 9.36
C LYS A 182 -0.62 -13.17 10.37
N GLU A 183 -0.02 -11.99 10.42
CA GLU A 183 -0.27 -10.97 11.46
C GLU A 183 -0.98 -9.75 10.87
N GLN A 184 -2.16 -9.46 11.40
CA GLN A 184 -2.92 -8.27 10.97
C GLN A 184 -2.24 -6.98 11.40
N SER A 185 -1.61 -6.94 12.57
CA SER A 185 -0.90 -5.78 13.08
C SER A 185 0.17 -5.27 12.12
N LEU A 186 0.93 -6.17 11.48
CA LEU A 186 1.94 -5.79 10.49
C LEU A 186 1.34 -5.14 9.24
N ARG A 187 0.13 -5.55 8.84
CA ARG A 187 -0.60 -4.91 7.73
C ARG A 187 -1.11 -3.53 8.11
N GLU A 188 -1.56 -3.36 9.36
CA GLU A 188 -2.00 -2.07 9.91
C GLU A 188 -0.82 -1.09 10.01
N ASP A 189 0.33 -1.54 10.50
CA ASP A 189 1.56 -0.75 10.54
C ASP A 189 2.00 -0.31 9.13
N LEU A 190 1.86 -1.17 8.13
CA LEU A 190 2.15 -0.83 6.75
C LEU A 190 1.19 0.25 6.21
N ILE A 191 -0.10 0.18 6.55
CA ILE A 191 -1.08 1.23 6.18
C ILE A 191 -0.69 2.56 6.83
N ILE A 192 -0.31 2.55 8.10
CA ILE A 192 0.13 3.76 8.81
C ILE A 192 1.39 4.35 8.16
N ALA A 193 2.34 3.51 7.78
CA ALA A 193 3.54 3.95 7.07
C ALA A 193 3.21 4.57 5.69
N ASP A 194 2.34 3.93 4.91
CA ASP A 194 1.91 4.41 3.60
C ASP A 194 1.13 5.74 3.69
N LEU A 195 0.39 5.98 4.79
CA LEU A 195 -0.34 7.23 5.03
C LEU A 195 0.56 8.38 5.48
N ASN A 196 1.74 8.10 6.04
CA ASN A 196 2.69 9.10 6.53
C ASN A 196 3.78 9.45 5.49
N ALA A 197 3.83 8.76 4.35
CA ALA A 197 4.80 8.96 3.27
C ALA A 197 4.36 10.04 2.29
#